data_ac8200b5031e9818e2157980d63802d5
#
_entry.id   ac8200b5031e9818e2157980d63802d5
#
_cell.length_a   1.000
_cell.length_b   1.000
_cell.length_c   1.000
_cell.angle_alpha   90.00
_cell.angle_beta   90.00
_cell.angle_gamma   90.00
#
_symmetry.space_group_name_H-M   'P 1'
#
loop_
_entity.id
_entity.type
_entity.pdbx_description
1 polymer ?
#
loop_
_entity_poly.entity_id
_entity_poly.type
_entity_poly.pdbx_seq_one_letter_code
_entity_poly.pdbx_strand_id
1 'polypeptide(L)'
;VGHTAIRIFVMGEEGYERAAPDDEIRAMQEIIAEAMAAGAAGFASSSSPTHSGAGGRPVPSRVADLAEMHALVEPLRSAGKGVVALLPGEKITHGDVYGIQRTAGRPLTWTALLTVKGFPYHEKIMADNKAARAEGVEVWPQVSCRPLQFQMNLREPFTFNMRASFQELMDRPDDQRLAAYRDPAWRARAWDELSGGGGALPTNFEALSIAESDAHPELVGRRVVDAAAERGVTPLDVMLDVSIEENLGTRFNSVLANNDPEAIATLLPEDTVLLGLADSGAHVSQLCDACFATDLLGNWVRDREVMPLEKAVHKLSGEPAAVYGLTDRGTITEGKAADVVVFDPTT
;
A
#
# COMPACT_ATOMS: atom_id res chain seq x y z
N VAL A 1 -6.47 -14.50 -7.74
CA VAL A 1 -7.13 -13.96 -8.93
C VAL A 1 -7.38 -12.47 -8.74
N GLY A 2 -6.95 -11.63 -9.68
CA GLY A 2 -7.05 -10.18 -9.57
C GLY A 2 -8.36 -9.63 -10.16
N HIS A 3 -9.09 -8.83 -9.39
CA HIS A 3 -10.39 -8.25 -9.78
C HIS A 3 -10.30 -7.41 -11.06
N THR A 4 -9.34 -6.49 -11.14
CA THR A 4 -9.11 -5.66 -12.35
C THR A 4 -8.96 -6.50 -13.61
N ALA A 5 -8.18 -7.58 -13.55
CA ALA A 5 -7.94 -8.45 -14.72
C ALA A 5 -9.22 -9.18 -15.15
N ILE A 6 -10.02 -9.65 -14.21
CA ILE A 6 -11.29 -10.33 -14.51
C ILE A 6 -12.29 -9.33 -15.13
N ARG A 7 -12.40 -8.13 -14.58
CA ARG A 7 -13.29 -7.09 -15.14
C ARG A 7 -12.91 -6.75 -16.57
N ILE A 8 -11.60 -6.56 -16.86
CA ILE A 8 -11.15 -6.30 -18.24
C ILE A 8 -11.47 -7.48 -19.15
N PHE A 9 -11.26 -8.71 -18.67
CA PHE A 9 -11.53 -9.92 -19.48
C PHE A 9 -13.01 -10.06 -19.84
N VAL A 10 -13.92 -9.77 -18.92
CA VAL A 10 -15.37 -9.94 -19.13
C VAL A 10 -16.00 -8.71 -19.80
N MET A 11 -15.61 -7.50 -19.39
CA MET A 11 -16.26 -6.25 -19.78
C MET A 11 -15.48 -5.43 -20.81
N GLY A 12 -14.20 -5.76 -21.07
CA GLY A 12 -13.31 -4.95 -21.91
C GLY A 12 -13.13 -3.53 -21.34
N GLU A 13 -13.12 -2.54 -22.23
CA GLU A 13 -12.96 -1.12 -21.85
C GLU A 13 -14.10 -0.59 -20.95
N GLU A 14 -15.31 -1.13 -21.06
CA GLU A 14 -16.45 -0.71 -20.25
C GLU A 14 -16.22 -1.02 -18.74
N GLY A 15 -15.34 -1.97 -18.42
CA GLY A 15 -14.92 -2.27 -17.05
C GLY A 15 -14.29 -1.09 -16.31
N TYR A 16 -13.79 -0.08 -17.03
CA TYR A 16 -13.27 1.17 -16.45
C TYR A 16 -14.35 2.22 -16.18
N GLU A 17 -15.56 2.08 -16.71
CA GLU A 17 -16.53 3.17 -16.81
C GLU A 17 -17.82 2.93 -16.04
N ARG A 18 -18.28 1.68 -15.96
CA ARG A 18 -19.59 1.34 -15.38
C ARG A 18 -19.53 0.17 -14.39
N ALA A 19 -20.56 0.06 -13.56
CA ALA A 19 -20.80 -1.13 -12.75
C ALA A 19 -21.11 -2.34 -13.66
N ALA A 20 -20.80 -3.53 -13.20
CA ALA A 20 -21.11 -4.78 -13.89
C ALA A 20 -22.58 -5.17 -13.65
N PRO A 21 -23.37 -5.50 -14.69
CA PRO A 21 -24.67 -6.11 -14.52
C PRO A 21 -24.57 -7.59 -14.08
N ASP A 22 -25.67 -8.19 -13.68
CA ASP A 22 -25.73 -9.51 -13.07
C ASP A 22 -25.12 -10.64 -13.95
N ASP A 23 -25.24 -10.54 -15.26
CA ASP A 23 -24.69 -11.54 -16.18
C ASP A 23 -23.16 -11.44 -16.28
N GLU A 24 -22.59 -10.26 -16.27
CA GLU A 24 -21.14 -10.05 -16.20
C GLU A 24 -20.59 -10.43 -14.83
N ILE A 25 -21.31 -10.15 -13.74
CA ILE A 25 -20.95 -10.61 -12.39
C ILE A 25 -20.90 -12.14 -12.36
N ARG A 26 -21.90 -12.82 -12.92
CA ARG A 26 -21.91 -14.29 -13.01
C ARG A 26 -20.71 -14.84 -13.79
N ALA A 27 -20.40 -14.22 -14.94
CA ALA A 27 -19.23 -14.62 -15.72
C ALA A 27 -17.92 -14.45 -14.95
N MET A 28 -17.79 -13.38 -14.18
CA MET A 28 -16.62 -13.19 -13.28
C MET A 28 -16.58 -14.21 -12.15
N GLN A 29 -17.73 -14.57 -11.56
CA GLN A 29 -17.80 -15.64 -10.54
C GLN A 29 -17.37 -17.00 -11.08
N GLU A 30 -17.74 -17.35 -12.30
CA GLU A 30 -17.34 -18.60 -12.97
C GLU A 30 -15.82 -18.65 -13.13
N ILE A 31 -15.19 -17.57 -13.58
CA ILE A 31 -13.73 -17.46 -13.71
C ILE A 31 -13.03 -17.64 -12.34
N ILE A 32 -13.58 -17.02 -11.29
CA ILE A 32 -13.02 -17.18 -9.93
C ILE A 32 -13.15 -18.64 -9.48
N ALA A 33 -14.31 -19.27 -9.70
CA ALA A 33 -14.53 -20.66 -9.33
C ALA A 33 -13.57 -21.62 -10.05
N GLU A 34 -13.37 -21.44 -11.36
CA GLU A 34 -12.40 -22.19 -12.15
C GLU A 34 -10.96 -21.98 -11.63
N ALA A 35 -10.59 -20.74 -11.36
CA ALA A 35 -9.26 -20.42 -10.83
C ALA A 35 -9.04 -21.07 -9.44
N MET A 36 -10.05 -21.04 -8.57
CA MET A 36 -9.99 -21.71 -7.26
C MET A 36 -9.88 -23.23 -7.40
N ALA A 37 -10.57 -23.83 -8.36
CA ALA A 37 -10.43 -25.25 -8.68
C ALA A 37 -9.03 -25.59 -9.18
N ALA A 38 -8.44 -24.72 -10.01
CA ALA A 38 -7.07 -24.85 -10.53
C ALA A 38 -5.96 -24.60 -9.48
N GLY A 39 -6.31 -24.20 -8.25
CA GLY A 39 -5.34 -24.01 -7.17
C GLY A 39 -4.95 -22.55 -6.89
N ALA A 40 -5.73 -21.57 -7.31
CA ALA A 40 -5.50 -20.18 -6.95
C ALA A 40 -5.54 -20.00 -5.41
N ALA A 41 -4.66 -19.13 -4.89
CA ALA A 41 -4.55 -18.83 -3.46
C ALA A 41 -5.72 -17.98 -2.93
N GLY A 42 -6.51 -17.34 -3.82
CA GLY A 42 -7.65 -16.52 -3.41
C GLY A 42 -8.00 -15.45 -4.42
N PHE A 43 -8.75 -14.45 -3.96
CA PHE A 43 -9.21 -13.30 -4.75
C PHE A 43 -8.69 -11.99 -4.16
N ALA A 44 -8.25 -11.08 -5.03
CA ALA A 44 -7.72 -9.79 -4.62
C ALA A 44 -8.39 -8.63 -5.34
N SER A 45 -8.69 -7.54 -4.61
CA SER A 45 -9.26 -6.33 -5.13
C SER A 45 -8.71 -5.07 -4.48
N SER A 46 -8.88 -3.94 -5.17
CA SER A 46 -8.52 -2.63 -4.65
C SER A 46 -9.61 -1.61 -4.96
N SER A 47 -9.99 -0.84 -3.96
CA SER A 47 -10.83 0.35 -4.06
C SER A 47 -10.05 1.65 -3.77
N SER A 48 -8.71 1.54 -3.63
CA SER A 48 -7.87 2.68 -3.26
C SER A 48 -7.79 3.72 -4.38
N PRO A 49 -7.95 5.01 -4.08
CA PRO A 49 -7.80 6.10 -5.04
C PRO A 49 -6.37 6.23 -5.60
N THR A 50 -5.37 5.65 -4.91
CA THR A 50 -3.97 5.66 -5.36
C THR A 50 -3.69 4.67 -6.48
N HIS A 51 -4.58 3.69 -6.71
CA HIS A 51 -4.41 2.72 -7.78
C HIS A 51 -4.94 3.25 -9.11
N SER A 52 -4.00 3.58 -9.99
CA SER A 52 -4.24 4.06 -11.33
C SER A 52 -3.46 3.23 -12.35
N GLY A 53 -4.03 3.07 -13.54
CA GLY A 53 -3.39 2.45 -14.70
C GLY A 53 -2.72 3.49 -15.60
N ALA A 54 -2.44 3.11 -16.83
CA ALA A 54 -1.85 3.97 -17.83
C ALA A 54 -2.67 5.26 -18.02
N GLY A 55 -1.98 6.39 -18.21
CA GLY A 55 -2.61 7.70 -18.35
C GLY A 55 -3.37 8.19 -17.12
N GLY A 56 -3.12 7.63 -15.93
CA GLY A 56 -3.79 8.02 -14.69
C GLY A 56 -5.25 7.56 -14.56
N ARG A 57 -5.74 6.71 -15.47
CA ARG A 57 -7.11 6.14 -15.37
C ARG A 57 -7.22 5.28 -14.11
N PRO A 58 -8.29 5.43 -13.31
CA PRO A 58 -8.55 4.51 -12.20
C PRO A 58 -8.59 3.05 -12.68
N VAL A 59 -7.99 2.14 -11.92
CA VAL A 59 -8.09 0.71 -12.27
C VAL A 59 -9.54 0.22 -12.19
N PRO A 60 -9.98 -0.74 -13.05
CA PRO A 60 -11.37 -1.19 -13.12
C PRO A 60 -12.01 -1.63 -11.80
N SER A 61 -11.26 -2.24 -10.91
CA SER A 61 -11.78 -2.65 -9.59
C SER A 61 -12.26 -1.49 -8.71
N ARG A 62 -11.83 -0.25 -8.97
CA ARG A 62 -12.33 0.95 -8.29
C ARG A 62 -13.73 1.37 -8.72
N VAL A 63 -14.20 0.88 -9.87
CA VAL A 63 -15.56 1.15 -10.38
C VAL A 63 -16.58 0.23 -9.71
N ALA A 64 -16.16 -0.96 -9.29
CA ALA A 64 -17.00 -1.94 -8.62
C ALA A 64 -17.64 -1.39 -7.34
N ASP A 65 -18.87 -1.78 -7.08
CA ASP A 65 -19.58 -1.48 -5.86
C ASP A 65 -19.52 -2.61 -4.83
N LEU A 66 -20.10 -2.40 -3.67
CA LEU A 66 -20.10 -3.38 -2.59
C LEU A 66 -20.91 -4.66 -2.95
N ALA A 67 -21.94 -4.55 -3.76
CA ALA A 67 -22.75 -5.70 -4.19
C ALA A 67 -21.94 -6.63 -5.09
N GLU A 68 -21.20 -6.07 -6.07
CA GLU A 68 -20.25 -6.82 -6.89
C GLU A 68 -19.19 -7.52 -6.03
N MET A 69 -18.62 -6.81 -5.03
CA MET A 69 -17.63 -7.44 -4.13
C MET A 69 -18.20 -8.61 -3.35
N HIS A 70 -19.41 -8.50 -2.80
CA HIS A 70 -20.05 -9.61 -2.12
C HIS A 70 -20.26 -10.81 -3.05
N ALA A 71 -20.71 -10.57 -4.27
CA ALA A 71 -20.90 -11.65 -5.25
C ALA A 71 -19.58 -12.33 -5.62
N LEU A 72 -18.51 -11.56 -5.85
CA LEU A 72 -17.23 -12.12 -6.31
C LEU A 72 -16.46 -12.90 -5.25
N VAL A 73 -16.77 -12.73 -3.96
CA VAL A 73 -16.14 -13.55 -2.90
C VAL A 73 -16.90 -14.85 -2.58
N GLU A 74 -18.15 -15.02 -3.03
CA GLU A 74 -18.93 -16.26 -2.80
C GLU A 74 -18.28 -17.53 -3.35
N PRO A 75 -17.62 -17.53 -4.53
CA PRO A 75 -16.92 -18.70 -5.02
C PRO A 75 -15.86 -19.27 -4.07
N LEU A 76 -15.23 -18.41 -3.24
CA LEU A 76 -14.27 -18.85 -2.23
C LEU A 76 -14.94 -19.66 -1.10
N ARG A 77 -16.15 -19.24 -0.70
CA ARG A 77 -16.96 -19.99 0.28
C ARG A 77 -17.24 -21.41 -0.25
N SER A 78 -17.72 -21.48 -1.49
CA SER A 78 -18.06 -22.75 -2.14
C SER A 78 -16.82 -23.65 -2.32
N ALA A 79 -15.66 -23.05 -2.61
CA ALA A 79 -14.39 -23.77 -2.73
C ALA A 79 -13.84 -24.25 -1.38
N GLY A 80 -14.27 -23.68 -0.25
CA GLY A 80 -13.79 -24.01 1.10
C GLY A 80 -12.30 -23.68 1.34
N LYS A 81 -11.66 -22.92 0.46
CA LYS A 81 -10.23 -22.57 0.52
C LYS A 81 -9.96 -21.16 -0.02
N GLY A 82 -8.75 -20.67 0.21
CA GLY A 82 -8.27 -19.38 -0.28
C GLY A 82 -8.50 -18.24 0.70
N VAL A 83 -7.96 -17.07 0.35
CA VAL A 83 -7.97 -15.82 1.13
C VAL A 83 -8.52 -14.70 0.28
N VAL A 84 -9.29 -13.79 0.87
CA VAL A 84 -9.65 -12.51 0.25
C VAL A 84 -8.58 -11.48 0.63
N ALA A 85 -7.99 -10.80 -0.35
CA ALA A 85 -7.03 -9.72 -0.12
C ALA A 85 -7.59 -8.41 -0.66
N LEU A 86 -7.71 -7.39 0.20
CA LEU A 86 -8.32 -6.10 -0.16
C LEU A 86 -7.38 -4.93 0.13
N LEU A 87 -7.49 -3.91 -0.71
CA LEU A 87 -7.07 -2.56 -0.36
C LEU A 87 -8.33 -1.68 -0.29
N PRO A 88 -8.82 -1.35 0.92
CA PRO A 88 -9.97 -0.47 1.10
C PRO A 88 -9.73 0.94 0.54
N GLY A 89 -10.81 1.64 0.24
CA GLY A 89 -10.77 2.97 -0.34
C GLY A 89 -12.12 3.67 -0.29
N GLU A 90 -12.51 4.30 -1.40
CA GLU A 90 -13.70 5.15 -1.44
C GLU A 90 -15.01 4.37 -1.44
N LYS A 91 -15.13 3.34 -2.28
CA LYS A 91 -16.38 2.56 -2.45
C LYS A 91 -16.46 1.36 -1.51
N ILE A 92 -15.35 0.83 -1.10
CA ILE A 92 -15.24 -0.30 -0.17
C ILE A 92 -14.34 0.14 0.96
N THR A 93 -14.95 0.44 2.09
CA THR A 93 -14.30 1.04 3.25
C THR A 93 -13.74 -0.02 4.21
N HIS A 94 -12.98 0.42 5.22
CA HIS A 94 -12.54 -0.45 6.30
C HIS A 94 -13.70 -1.07 7.11
N GLY A 95 -14.89 -0.44 7.12
CA GLY A 95 -16.07 -0.99 7.76
C GLY A 95 -16.68 -2.16 7.00
N ASP A 96 -16.56 -2.18 5.68
CA ASP A 96 -17.18 -3.18 4.80
C ASP A 96 -16.44 -4.54 4.81
N VAL A 97 -15.15 -4.56 5.20
CA VAL A 97 -14.33 -5.79 5.18
C VAL A 97 -14.91 -6.91 6.03
N TYR A 98 -15.57 -6.57 7.13
CA TYR A 98 -16.19 -7.57 8.02
C TYR A 98 -17.42 -8.23 7.37
N GLY A 99 -18.24 -7.46 6.65
CA GLY A 99 -19.37 -7.96 5.87
C GLY A 99 -18.90 -8.87 4.72
N ILE A 100 -17.89 -8.42 3.99
CA ILE A 100 -17.30 -9.18 2.88
C ILE A 100 -16.71 -10.51 3.40
N GLN A 101 -16.03 -10.49 4.54
CA GLN A 101 -15.49 -11.71 5.14
C GLN A 101 -16.60 -12.71 5.52
N ARG A 102 -17.70 -12.22 6.13
CA ARG A 102 -18.87 -13.07 6.46
C ARG A 102 -19.45 -13.70 5.20
N THR A 103 -19.51 -13.00 4.08
CA THR A 103 -19.94 -13.54 2.80
C THR A 103 -18.96 -14.57 2.28
N ALA A 104 -17.68 -14.29 2.26
CA ALA A 104 -16.65 -15.20 1.79
C ALA A 104 -16.54 -16.47 2.64
N GLY A 105 -16.76 -16.36 3.97
CA GLY A 105 -16.54 -17.45 4.92
C GLY A 105 -15.10 -17.95 4.94
N ARG A 106 -14.17 -17.12 4.51
CA ARG A 106 -12.73 -17.40 4.41
C ARG A 106 -11.95 -16.23 5.01
N PRO A 107 -10.69 -16.44 5.45
CA PRO A 107 -9.88 -15.34 5.95
C PRO A 107 -9.84 -14.18 4.97
N LEU A 108 -9.94 -12.97 5.50
CA LEU A 108 -9.77 -11.75 4.73
C LEU A 108 -8.61 -10.97 5.30
N THR A 109 -7.64 -10.61 4.46
CA THR A 109 -6.57 -9.67 4.81
C THR A 109 -6.73 -8.37 4.03
N TRP A 110 -6.31 -7.27 4.61
CA TRP A 110 -6.31 -6.00 3.91
C TRP A 110 -5.06 -5.18 4.20
N THR A 111 -4.64 -4.40 3.22
CA THR A 111 -3.46 -3.56 3.21
C THR A 111 -3.89 -2.09 3.27
N ALA A 112 -3.39 -1.26 4.14
CA ALA A 112 -2.57 -1.57 5.29
C ALA A 112 -3.04 -0.77 6.48
N LEU A 113 -2.92 -1.33 7.68
CA LEU A 113 -3.11 -0.58 8.90
C LEU A 113 -1.79 0.13 9.23
N LEU A 114 -1.69 1.38 8.80
CA LEU A 114 -0.53 2.23 9.01
C LEU A 114 -0.80 3.21 10.15
N THR A 115 0.24 3.63 10.85
CA THR A 115 0.15 4.66 11.87
C THR A 115 0.52 6.02 11.31
N VAL A 116 -0.13 7.07 11.80
CA VAL A 116 0.22 8.46 11.48
C VAL A 116 0.29 9.22 12.79
N LYS A 117 1.44 9.83 13.06
CA LYS A 117 1.67 10.55 14.30
C LYS A 117 0.63 11.65 14.52
N GLY A 118 -0.01 11.65 15.67
CA GLY A 118 -1.09 12.58 16.02
C GLY A 118 -2.49 12.19 15.52
N PHE A 119 -2.65 11.04 14.83
CA PHE A 119 -3.92 10.55 14.32
C PHE A 119 -4.16 9.10 14.76
N PRO A 120 -4.84 8.87 15.89
CA PRO A 120 -4.98 7.54 16.49
C PRO A 120 -6.09 6.67 15.84
N TYR A 121 -6.34 6.81 14.52
CA TYR A 121 -7.37 6.06 13.82
C TYR A 121 -7.16 4.54 13.87
N HIS A 122 -5.90 4.10 13.99
CA HIS A 122 -5.54 2.69 14.13
C HIS A 122 -6.14 2.07 15.40
N GLU A 123 -6.29 2.83 16.49
CA GLU A 123 -6.90 2.34 17.74
C GLU A 123 -8.36 1.93 17.52
N LYS A 124 -9.14 2.77 16.83
CA LYS A 124 -10.53 2.46 16.49
C LYS A 124 -10.62 1.22 15.61
N ILE A 125 -9.80 1.14 14.56
CA ILE A 125 -9.79 -0.02 13.67
C ILE A 125 -9.45 -1.30 14.44
N MET A 126 -8.48 -1.26 15.34
CA MET A 126 -8.13 -2.41 16.17
C MET A 126 -9.24 -2.81 17.14
N ALA A 127 -9.94 -1.83 17.73
CA ALA A 127 -11.09 -2.11 18.60
C ALA A 127 -12.22 -2.81 17.79
N ASP A 128 -12.55 -2.28 16.63
CA ASP A 128 -13.55 -2.87 15.72
C ASP A 128 -13.13 -4.29 15.27
N ASN A 129 -11.85 -4.48 14.94
CA ASN A 129 -11.32 -5.80 14.54
C ASN A 129 -11.40 -6.83 15.68
N LYS A 130 -11.02 -6.44 16.90
CA LYS A 130 -11.12 -7.29 18.09
C LYS A 130 -12.57 -7.68 18.39
N ALA A 131 -13.51 -6.74 18.29
CA ALA A 131 -14.94 -7.02 18.44
C ALA A 131 -15.45 -8.02 17.40
N ALA A 132 -15.11 -7.82 16.12
CA ALA A 132 -15.48 -8.74 15.04
C ALA A 132 -14.86 -10.15 15.21
N ARG A 133 -13.60 -10.22 15.66
CA ARG A 133 -12.93 -11.50 15.97
C ARG A 133 -13.63 -12.27 17.09
N ALA A 134 -14.15 -11.58 18.11
CA ALA A 134 -14.92 -12.22 19.18
C ALA A 134 -16.24 -12.84 18.67
N GLU A 135 -16.77 -12.37 17.53
CA GLU A 135 -17.91 -12.93 16.80
C GLU A 135 -17.52 -14.01 15.77
N GLY A 136 -16.24 -14.40 15.70
CA GLY A 136 -15.72 -15.38 14.74
C GLY A 136 -15.45 -14.83 13.34
N VAL A 137 -15.42 -13.52 13.17
CA VAL A 137 -15.08 -12.87 11.89
C VAL A 137 -13.57 -12.81 11.71
N GLU A 138 -13.07 -13.42 10.65
CA GLU A 138 -11.64 -13.68 10.43
C GLU A 138 -11.02 -12.66 9.50
N VAL A 139 -10.88 -11.41 10.00
CA VAL A 139 -10.23 -10.29 9.30
C VAL A 139 -8.84 -10.04 9.89
N TRP A 140 -7.87 -9.86 9.00
CA TRP A 140 -6.45 -9.69 9.30
C TRP A 140 -5.90 -8.41 8.67
N PRO A 141 -5.91 -7.26 9.39
CA PRO A 141 -5.16 -6.08 8.95
C PRO A 141 -3.68 -6.40 8.79
N GLN A 142 -3.06 -5.95 7.71
CA GLN A 142 -1.61 -6.03 7.55
C GLN A 142 -0.96 -4.81 8.19
N VAL A 143 0.04 -5.02 9.02
CA VAL A 143 0.86 -3.99 9.66
C VAL A 143 2.30 -4.10 9.22
N SER A 144 2.97 -2.97 9.03
CA SER A 144 4.40 -2.93 8.72
C SER A 144 5.18 -2.47 9.95
N CYS A 145 6.36 -3.04 10.15
CA CYS A 145 7.32 -2.56 11.14
C CYS A 145 8.16 -1.37 10.63
N ARG A 146 8.05 -1.05 9.33
CA ARG A 146 8.83 0.01 8.69
C ARG A 146 7.97 1.22 8.33
N PRO A 147 8.55 2.42 8.30
CA PRO A 147 7.88 3.58 7.72
C PRO A 147 7.49 3.31 6.26
N LEU A 148 6.31 3.77 5.86
CA LEU A 148 5.94 3.80 4.45
C LEU A 148 6.66 4.98 3.79
N GLN A 149 7.77 4.68 3.14
CA GLN A 149 8.67 5.66 2.54
C GLN A 149 8.82 5.42 1.05
N PHE A 150 8.67 6.49 0.27
CA PHE A 150 8.89 6.48 -1.16
C PHE A 150 10.10 7.32 -1.55
N GLN A 151 10.83 6.86 -2.56
CA GLN A 151 11.71 7.71 -3.32
C GLN A 151 11.02 8.11 -4.62
N MET A 152 11.04 9.37 -4.96
CA MET A 152 10.49 9.88 -6.21
C MET A 152 11.42 10.91 -6.85
N ASN A 153 11.27 11.13 -8.12
CA ASN A 153 11.81 12.27 -8.85
C ASN A 153 10.66 13.06 -9.53
N LEU A 154 10.95 14.21 -10.10
CA LEU A 154 9.90 15.01 -10.76
C LEU A 154 9.62 14.58 -12.20
N ARG A 155 10.26 13.51 -12.70
CA ARG A 155 9.82 12.80 -13.92
C ARG A 155 8.64 11.88 -13.59
N GLU A 156 8.67 11.23 -12.42
CA GLU A 156 7.61 10.35 -11.92
C GLU A 156 7.21 10.78 -10.50
N PRO A 157 6.53 11.92 -10.34
CA PRO A 157 6.21 12.49 -9.02
C PRO A 157 5.00 11.79 -8.40
N PHE A 158 5.13 10.53 -8.03
CA PHE A 158 4.05 9.63 -7.60
C PHE A 158 3.07 10.26 -6.60
N THR A 159 3.59 10.91 -5.55
CA THR A 159 2.75 11.51 -4.51
C THR A 159 1.99 12.77 -4.98
N PHE A 160 2.41 13.38 -6.08
CA PHE A 160 1.78 14.57 -6.65
C PHE A 160 0.86 14.25 -7.84
N ASN A 161 0.92 13.04 -8.40
CA ASN A 161 0.15 12.64 -9.59
C ASN A 161 -1.37 12.69 -9.42
N MET A 162 -1.87 12.87 -8.19
CA MET A 162 -3.29 13.09 -7.93
C MET A 162 -3.72 14.55 -8.02
N ARG A 163 -2.81 15.48 -8.32
CA ARG A 163 -3.08 16.90 -8.50
C ARG A 163 -3.21 17.23 -9.98
N ALA A 164 -4.18 18.08 -10.34
CA ALA A 164 -4.49 18.39 -11.73
C ALA A 164 -3.28 18.95 -12.50
N SER A 165 -2.49 19.81 -11.87
CA SER A 165 -1.27 20.37 -12.46
C SER A 165 -0.22 19.30 -12.82
N PHE A 166 -0.10 18.22 -12.04
CA PHE A 166 0.82 17.13 -12.33
C PHE A 166 0.20 16.12 -13.29
N GLN A 167 -1.13 15.87 -13.21
CA GLN A 167 -1.83 14.99 -14.13
C GLN A 167 -1.73 15.45 -15.59
N GLU A 168 -1.79 16.75 -15.85
CA GLU A 168 -1.64 17.29 -17.21
C GLU A 168 -0.26 17.04 -17.83
N LEU A 169 0.74 16.72 -16.98
CA LEU A 169 2.11 16.40 -17.40
C LEU A 169 2.39 14.89 -17.45
N MET A 170 1.46 14.05 -17.03
CA MET A 170 1.62 12.60 -17.19
C MET A 170 1.74 12.26 -18.68
N ASP A 171 2.61 11.30 -18.99
CA ASP A 171 2.92 10.89 -20.38
C ASP A 171 3.52 11.98 -21.27
N ARG A 172 3.86 13.18 -20.72
CA ARG A 172 4.56 14.21 -21.47
C ARG A 172 6.06 13.94 -21.49
N PRO A 173 6.77 14.23 -22.59
CA PRO A 173 8.22 14.13 -22.64
C PRO A 173 8.88 15.18 -21.71
N ASP A 174 10.13 14.88 -21.32
CA ASP A 174 10.87 15.65 -20.32
C ASP A 174 11.01 17.15 -20.66
N ASP A 175 11.17 17.50 -21.94
CA ASP A 175 11.26 18.89 -22.40
C ASP A 175 9.99 19.70 -22.10
N GLN A 176 8.80 19.07 -22.25
CA GLN A 176 7.53 19.70 -21.93
C GLN A 176 7.34 19.81 -20.40
N ARG A 177 7.75 18.80 -19.64
CA ARG A 177 7.75 18.85 -18.16
C ARG A 177 8.65 19.97 -17.66
N LEU A 178 9.89 20.05 -18.17
CA LEU A 178 10.84 21.10 -17.80
C LEU A 178 10.34 22.49 -18.18
N ALA A 179 9.63 22.63 -19.31
CA ALA A 179 9.02 23.90 -19.69
C ALA A 179 7.93 24.33 -18.69
N ALA A 180 7.04 23.41 -18.29
CA ALA A 180 6.01 23.67 -17.28
C ALA A 180 6.65 24.02 -15.92
N TYR A 181 7.65 23.25 -15.49
CA TYR A 181 8.34 23.49 -14.21
C TYR A 181 9.10 24.81 -14.15
N ARG A 182 9.42 25.44 -15.29
CA ARG A 182 9.99 26.80 -15.37
C ARG A 182 8.93 27.90 -15.41
N ASP A 183 7.67 27.56 -15.72
CA ASP A 183 6.59 28.55 -15.85
C ASP A 183 6.09 29.00 -14.46
N PRO A 184 6.23 30.30 -14.12
CA PRO A 184 5.75 30.80 -12.82
C PRO A 184 4.25 30.61 -12.60
N ALA A 185 3.42 30.66 -13.66
CA ALA A 185 1.98 30.46 -13.53
C ALA A 185 1.64 29.02 -13.21
N TRP A 186 2.35 28.05 -13.81
CA TRP A 186 2.22 26.64 -13.46
C TRP A 186 2.67 26.38 -12.02
N ARG A 187 3.81 26.94 -11.60
CA ARG A 187 4.33 26.80 -10.21
C ARG A 187 3.33 27.29 -9.17
N ALA A 188 2.75 28.47 -9.40
CA ALA A 188 1.76 29.03 -8.47
C ALA A 188 0.53 28.12 -8.35
N ARG A 189 -0.01 27.63 -9.47
CA ARG A 189 -1.14 26.70 -9.48
C ARG A 189 -0.81 25.38 -8.77
N ALA A 190 0.34 24.79 -9.07
CA ALA A 190 0.78 23.56 -8.45
C ALA A 190 1.00 23.71 -6.93
N TRP A 191 1.55 24.84 -6.51
CA TRP A 191 1.71 25.14 -5.09
C TRP A 191 0.36 25.28 -4.37
N ASP A 192 -0.59 25.98 -4.95
CA ASP A 192 -1.94 26.12 -4.38
C ASP A 192 -2.63 24.76 -4.23
N GLU A 193 -2.51 23.89 -5.22
CA GLU A 193 -3.06 22.53 -5.18
C GLU A 193 -2.39 21.64 -4.12
N LEU A 194 -1.08 21.76 -3.93
CA LEU A 194 -0.33 20.93 -2.97
C LEU A 194 -0.44 21.45 -1.53
N SER A 195 -0.47 22.77 -1.34
CA SER A 195 -0.54 23.41 -0.01
C SER A 195 -1.96 23.48 0.54
N GLY A 196 -2.97 23.43 -0.31
CA GLY A 196 -4.40 23.52 0.06
C GLY A 196 -4.96 22.34 0.83
N GLY A 197 -4.19 21.30 1.12
CA GLY A 197 -4.56 20.17 1.99
C GLY A 197 -5.64 19.24 1.44
N GLY A 198 -6.11 19.45 0.20
CA GLY A 198 -7.08 18.58 -0.46
C GLY A 198 -6.45 17.32 -1.09
N GLY A 199 -7.28 16.29 -1.32
CA GLY A 199 -6.89 15.04 -2.00
C GLY A 199 -6.69 13.85 -1.06
N ALA A 200 -6.66 12.66 -1.63
CA ALA A 200 -6.62 11.39 -0.90
C ALA A 200 -5.31 11.18 -0.10
N LEU A 201 -4.21 11.80 -0.56
CA LEU A 201 -2.95 11.86 0.17
C LEU A 201 -2.55 13.33 0.33
N PRO A 202 -2.65 13.90 1.55
CA PRO A 202 -2.17 15.25 1.80
C PRO A 202 -0.66 15.32 1.62
N THR A 203 -0.17 16.38 0.98
CA THR A 203 1.26 16.61 0.84
C THR A 203 1.84 17.08 2.16
N ASN A 204 2.77 16.31 2.72
CA ASN A 204 3.50 16.69 3.92
C ASN A 204 4.94 17.06 3.55
N PHE A 205 5.17 18.34 3.25
CA PHE A 205 6.51 18.85 2.92
C PHE A 205 7.54 18.70 4.05
N GLU A 206 7.09 18.63 5.32
CA GLU A 206 7.97 18.38 6.47
C GLU A 206 8.59 16.97 6.45
N ALA A 207 7.94 16.04 5.77
CA ALA A 207 8.40 14.67 5.61
C ALA A 207 9.20 14.43 4.32
N LEU A 208 9.44 15.49 3.52
CA LEU A 208 10.20 15.42 2.29
C LEU A 208 11.66 15.81 2.52
N SER A 209 12.59 15.00 2.04
CA SER A 209 14.02 15.31 2.04
C SER A 209 14.64 15.02 0.68
N ILE A 210 15.77 15.65 0.38
CA ILE A 210 16.56 15.37 -0.81
C ILE A 210 17.37 14.12 -0.54
N ALA A 211 17.13 13.06 -1.31
CA ALA A 211 17.79 11.76 -1.14
C ALA A 211 19.09 11.66 -1.93
N GLU A 212 19.06 12.14 -3.18
CA GLU A 212 20.19 12.11 -4.10
C GLU A 212 20.17 13.38 -4.96
N SER A 213 21.35 14.00 -5.10
CA SER A 213 21.57 15.12 -6.00
C SER A 213 23.06 15.17 -6.36
N ASP A 214 23.37 15.17 -7.65
CA ASP A 214 24.75 15.26 -8.15
C ASP A 214 25.21 16.72 -8.22
N ALA A 215 24.31 17.65 -8.56
CA ALA A 215 24.62 19.06 -8.66
C ALA A 215 24.65 19.77 -7.29
N HIS A 216 23.89 19.25 -6.31
CA HIS A 216 23.72 19.84 -5.00
C HIS A 216 23.99 18.82 -3.86
N PRO A 217 25.20 18.24 -3.77
CA PRO A 217 25.52 17.26 -2.74
C PRO A 217 25.38 17.81 -1.30
N GLU A 218 25.49 19.12 -1.11
CA GLU A 218 25.29 19.81 0.17
C GLU A 218 23.82 19.78 0.66
N LEU A 219 22.89 19.51 -0.24
CA LEU A 219 21.45 19.41 0.09
C LEU A 219 21.04 17.97 0.41
N VAL A 220 21.85 16.95 0.11
CA VAL A 220 21.52 15.56 0.36
C VAL A 220 21.31 15.31 1.85
N GLY A 221 20.20 14.64 2.20
CA GLY A 221 19.75 14.40 3.57
C GLY A 221 18.99 15.57 4.21
N ARG A 222 18.96 16.74 3.60
CA ARG A 222 18.23 17.91 4.14
C ARG A 222 16.75 17.84 3.82
N ARG A 223 15.93 18.33 4.75
CA ARG A 223 14.50 18.51 4.48
C ARG A 223 14.29 19.63 3.47
N VAL A 224 13.33 19.43 2.58
CA VAL A 224 13.00 20.42 1.55
C VAL A 224 12.53 21.75 2.16
N VAL A 225 11.80 21.69 3.27
CA VAL A 225 11.30 22.88 3.98
C VAL A 225 12.44 23.74 4.56
N ASP A 226 13.51 23.10 5.07
CA ASP A 226 14.65 23.85 5.63
C ASP A 226 15.42 24.57 4.52
N ALA A 227 15.65 23.91 3.38
CA ALA A 227 16.28 24.52 2.22
C ALA A 227 15.43 25.64 1.63
N ALA A 228 14.09 25.50 1.66
CA ALA A 228 13.17 26.53 1.21
C ALA A 228 13.20 27.78 2.10
N ALA A 229 13.20 27.58 3.42
CA ALA A 229 13.27 28.68 4.39
C ALA A 229 14.57 29.52 4.23
N GLU A 230 15.71 28.86 4.02
CA GLU A 230 16.99 29.54 3.79
C GLU A 230 17.01 30.35 2.48
N ARG A 231 16.32 29.88 1.44
CA ARG A 231 16.25 30.52 0.12
C ARG A 231 15.10 31.56 0.03
N GLY A 232 14.18 31.58 0.99
CA GLY A 232 13.00 32.47 0.97
C GLY A 232 12.00 32.11 -0.14
N VAL A 233 11.87 30.84 -0.50
CA VAL A 233 10.99 30.32 -1.56
C VAL A 233 10.08 29.23 -1.00
N THR A 234 9.16 28.72 -1.82
CA THR A 234 8.32 27.57 -1.41
C THR A 234 9.11 26.26 -1.44
N PRO A 235 8.72 25.25 -0.63
CA PRO A 235 9.28 23.89 -0.74
C PRO A 235 9.20 23.31 -2.15
N LEU A 236 8.11 23.57 -2.87
CA LEU A 236 7.94 23.15 -4.25
C LEU A 236 8.98 23.82 -5.17
N ASP A 237 9.26 25.11 -4.99
CA ASP A 237 10.27 25.79 -5.80
C ASP A 237 11.65 25.17 -5.62
N VAL A 238 12.05 24.82 -4.39
CA VAL A 238 13.32 24.11 -4.17
C VAL A 238 13.35 22.81 -4.94
N MET A 239 12.28 21.99 -4.85
CA MET A 239 12.22 20.71 -5.57
C MET A 239 12.30 20.89 -7.09
N LEU A 240 11.59 21.90 -7.62
CA LEU A 240 11.59 22.19 -9.05
C LEU A 240 12.95 22.69 -9.52
N ASP A 241 13.57 23.62 -8.80
CA ASP A 241 14.84 24.22 -9.20
C ASP A 241 15.96 23.19 -9.25
N VAL A 242 16.17 22.41 -8.18
CA VAL A 242 17.20 21.36 -8.18
C VAL A 242 16.92 20.28 -9.24
N SER A 243 15.65 19.93 -9.45
CA SER A 243 15.29 18.95 -10.48
C SER A 243 15.50 19.44 -11.90
N ILE A 244 15.27 20.73 -12.17
CA ILE A 244 15.51 21.36 -13.48
C ILE A 244 17.01 21.35 -13.81
N GLU A 245 17.87 21.67 -12.83
CA GLU A 245 19.32 21.68 -13.02
C GLU A 245 19.90 20.30 -13.32
N GLU A 246 19.26 19.24 -12.80
CA GLU A 246 19.66 17.83 -12.99
C GLU A 246 18.83 17.08 -14.04
N ASN A 247 18.11 17.82 -14.89
CA ASN A 247 17.26 17.22 -15.91
C ASN A 247 16.31 16.14 -15.34
N LEU A 248 15.64 16.46 -14.22
CA LEU A 248 14.72 15.62 -13.46
C LEU A 248 15.38 14.39 -12.78
N GLY A 249 16.70 14.38 -12.60
CA GLY A 249 17.44 13.29 -11.98
C GLY A 249 17.41 13.29 -10.45
N THR A 250 17.25 14.44 -9.81
CA THR A 250 17.19 14.59 -8.35
C THR A 250 16.15 13.66 -7.74
N ARG A 251 16.52 12.96 -6.67
CA ARG A 251 15.60 12.06 -5.95
C ARG A 251 15.22 12.65 -4.59
N PHE A 252 13.97 12.45 -4.23
CA PHE A 252 13.40 12.91 -2.96
C PHE A 252 12.85 11.71 -2.18
N ASN A 253 13.09 11.67 -0.88
CA ASN A 253 12.41 10.77 0.03
C ASN A 253 11.13 11.42 0.55
N SER A 254 10.06 10.64 0.61
CA SER A 254 8.79 11.03 1.23
C SER A 254 8.34 9.96 2.22
N VAL A 255 8.22 10.29 3.49
CA VAL A 255 7.63 9.40 4.51
C VAL A 255 6.14 9.72 4.58
N LEU A 256 5.30 8.82 4.07
CA LEU A 256 3.86 9.04 3.94
C LEU A 256 3.09 8.64 5.21
N ALA A 257 3.46 7.53 5.82
CA ALA A 257 2.78 6.96 6.97
C ALA A 257 3.69 5.99 7.72
N ASN A 258 3.14 5.36 8.75
CA ASN A 258 3.85 4.43 9.63
C ASN A 258 5.08 5.10 10.29
N ASN A 259 4.89 6.35 10.67
CA ASN A 259 5.91 7.23 11.23
C ASN A 259 5.72 7.49 12.73
N ASP A 260 4.93 6.65 13.40
CA ASP A 260 4.71 6.66 14.84
C ASP A 260 5.24 5.34 15.45
N PRO A 261 6.51 5.31 15.89
CA PRO A 261 7.11 4.09 16.45
C PRO A 261 6.41 3.57 17.71
N GLU A 262 5.79 4.45 18.51
CA GLU A 262 5.08 4.06 19.73
C GLU A 262 3.79 3.31 19.36
N ALA A 263 3.03 3.83 18.42
CA ALA A 263 1.84 3.17 17.89
C ALA A 263 2.19 1.84 17.19
N ILE A 264 3.26 1.80 16.38
CA ILE A 264 3.73 0.56 15.73
C ILE A 264 4.07 -0.49 16.80
N ALA A 265 4.75 -0.11 17.88
CA ALA A 265 5.10 -1.02 18.98
C ALA A 265 3.86 -1.67 19.63
N THR A 266 2.71 -1.00 19.61
CA THR A 266 1.44 -1.59 20.13
C THR A 266 0.80 -2.55 19.13
N LEU A 267 0.98 -2.32 17.82
CA LEU A 267 0.36 -3.14 16.78
C LEU A 267 1.12 -4.44 16.49
N LEU A 268 2.45 -4.40 16.50
CA LEU A 268 3.28 -5.55 16.13
C LEU A 268 3.01 -6.82 16.96
N PRO A 269 2.83 -6.76 18.29
CA PRO A 269 2.56 -7.94 19.10
C PRO A 269 1.10 -8.43 19.06
N GLU A 270 0.19 -7.73 18.38
CA GLU A 270 -1.23 -8.11 18.35
C GLU A 270 -1.47 -9.43 17.58
N ASP A 271 -2.30 -10.32 18.14
CA ASP A 271 -2.58 -11.64 17.57
C ASP A 271 -3.64 -11.61 16.46
N THR A 272 -4.20 -10.44 16.17
CA THR A 272 -5.26 -10.24 15.17
C THR A 272 -4.81 -9.46 13.95
N VAL A 273 -3.51 -9.25 13.80
CA VAL A 273 -2.89 -8.57 12.65
C VAL A 273 -1.85 -9.48 12.01
N LEU A 274 -1.69 -9.38 10.69
CA LEU A 274 -0.57 -9.97 9.97
C LEU A 274 0.57 -8.98 9.86
N LEU A 275 1.80 -9.46 10.04
CA LEU A 275 2.96 -8.70 9.63
C LEU A 275 3.08 -8.78 8.11
N GLY A 276 3.24 -7.64 7.47
CA GLY A 276 3.31 -7.61 6.02
C GLY A 276 3.70 -6.25 5.48
N LEU A 277 3.46 -6.09 4.18
CA LEU A 277 3.65 -4.87 3.41
C LEU A 277 5.13 -4.52 3.20
N ALA A 278 5.73 -5.22 2.26
CA ALA A 278 7.05 -4.85 1.74
C ALA A 278 6.94 -4.09 0.40
N ASP A 279 5.88 -4.32 -0.38
CA ASP A 279 5.73 -3.89 -1.77
C ASP A 279 6.98 -4.17 -2.64
N SER A 280 7.81 -5.13 -2.20
CA SER A 280 9.05 -5.51 -2.90
C SER A 280 8.73 -6.06 -4.28
N GLY A 281 9.35 -5.48 -5.31
CA GLY A 281 9.12 -5.84 -6.70
C GLY A 281 7.96 -5.12 -7.38
N ALA A 282 7.07 -4.47 -6.62
CA ALA A 282 6.19 -3.43 -7.12
C ALA A 282 6.92 -2.09 -7.03
N HIS A 283 6.60 -1.12 -7.88
CA HIS A 283 7.19 0.23 -7.80
C HIS A 283 8.72 0.27 -7.59
N VAL A 284 9.47 -0.57 -8.29
CA VAL A 284 10.92 -0.81 -8.08
C VAL A 284 11.74 0.48 -8.11
N SER A 285 11.30 1.49 -8.86
CA SER A 285 11.94 2.81 -8.92
C SER A 285 11.62 3.72 -7.71
N GLN A 286 10.64 3.35 -6.88
CA GLN A 286 10.08 4.23 -5.84
C GLN A 286 10.06 3.58 -4.46
N LEU A 287 9.74 2.29 -4.37
CA LEU A 287 9.53 1.57 -3.12
C LEU A 287 10.13 0.17 -3.20
N CYS A 288 11.03 -0.15 -2.29
CA CYS A 288 11.59 -1.49 -2.16
C CYS A 288 11.93 -1.77 -0.69
N ASP A 289 10.98 -2.35 0.04
CA ASP A 289 11.14 -2.59 1.48
C ASP A 289 11.18 -4.10 1.81
N ALA A 290 12.04 -4.85 1.09
CA ALA A 290 12.21 -6.28 1.30
C ALA A 290 12.82 -6.66 2.65
N CYS A 291 13.35 -5.68 3.40
CA CYS A 291 14.06 -5.91 4.66
C CYS A 291 13.15 -5.93 5.91
N PHE A 292 11.83 -5.89 5.77
CA PHE A 292 10.92 -5.82 6.92
C PHE A 292 11.10 -6.98 7.91
N ALA A 293 11.43 -8.18 7.44
CA ALA A 293 11.65 -9.33 8.31
C ALA A 293 12.90 -9.17 9.19
N THR A 294 13.99 -8.70 8.60
CA THR A 294 15.24 -8.44 9.35
C THR A 294 15.12 -7.21 10.24
N ASP A 295 14.39 -6.18 9.82
CA ASP A 295 14.08 -5.01 10.64
C ASP A 295 13.22 -5.40 11.87
N LEU A 296 12.21 -6.27 11.69
CA LEU A 296 11.45 -6.80 12.83
C LEU A 296 12.37 -7.47 13.84
N LEU A 297 13.22 -8.39 13.39
CA LEU A 297 14.07 -9.18 14.29
C LEU A 297 15.17 -8.33 14.95
N GLY A 298 15.80 -7.43 14.20
CA GLY A 298 16.89 -6.58 14.70
C GLY A 298 16.38 -5.41 15.52
N ASN A 299 15.61 -4.51 14.90
CA ASN A 299 15.20 -3.25 15.51
C ASN A 299 14.09 -3.44 16.56
N TRP A 300 13.03 -4.21 16.25
CA TRP A 300 11.85 -4.28 17.11
C TRP A 300 11.94 -5.37 18.20
N VAL A 301 12.60 -6.49 17.89
CA VAL A 301 12.76 -7.60 18.84
C VAL A 301 14.03 -7.43 19.67
N ARG A 302 15.20 -7.38 19.02
CA ARG A 302 16.49 -7.32 19.71
C ARG A 302 16.72 -5.99 20.42
N ASP A 303 16.53 -4.86 19.70
CA ASP A 303 16.95 -3.54 20.20
C ASP A 303 15.85 -2.86 21.04
N ARG A 304 14.57 -3.06 20.70
CA ARG A 304 13.42 -2.42 21.37
C ARG A 304 12.63 -3.35 22.28
N GLU A 305 12.88 -4.67 22.20
CA GLU A 305 12.22 -5.68 23.06
C GLU A 305 10.69 -5.63 23.05
N VAL A 306 10.07 -5.28 21.88
CA VAL A 306 8.62 -5.10 21.75
C VAL A 306 7.85 -6.42 21.91
N MET A 307 8.48 -7.53 21.55
CA MET A 307 7.91 -8.88 21.71
C MET A 307 9.03 -9.94 21.83
N PRO A 308 8.72 -11.14 22.36
CA PRO A 308 9.66 -12.26 22.36
C PRO A 308 10.03 -12.70 20.93
N LEU A 309 11.26 -13.20 20.76
CA LEU A 309 11.78 -13.69 19.47
C LEU A 309 10.87 -14.77 18.87
N GLU A 310 10.40 -15.70 19.68
CA GLU A 310 9.53 -16.80 19.27
C GLU A 310 8.22 -16.29 18.65
N LYS A 311 7.64 -15.23 19.23
CA LYS A 311 6.44 -14.58 18.70
C LYS A 311 6.72 -13.91 17.36
N ALA A 312 7.83 -13.22 17.22
CA ALA A 312 8.22 -12.60 15.96
C ALA A 312 8.44 -13.64 14.85
N VAL A 313 9.13 -14.73 15.15
CA VAL A 313 9.32 -15.84 14.22
C VAL A 313 7.98 -16.46 13.83
N HIS A 314 7.06 -16.64 14.78
CA HIS A 314 5.71 -17.13 14.48
C HIS A 314 4.96 -16.18 13.54
N LYS A 315 5.04 -14.86 13.75
CA LYS A 315 4.44 -13.85 12.88
C LYS A 315 5.04 -13.79 11.47
N LEU A 316 6.29 -14.19 11.32
CA LEU A 316 6.97 -14.29 10.01
C LEU A 316 6.71 -15.60 9.27
N SER A 317 6.27 -16.65 9.94
CA SER A 317 6.19 -18.00 9.36
C SER A 317 4.88 -18.73 9.66
N GLY A 318 4.63 -19.11 10.90
CA GLY A 318 3.49 -19.94 11.30
C GLY A 318 2.14 -19.25 11.11
N GLU A 319 2.03 -18.00 11.52
CA GLU A 319 0.80 -17.21 11.42
C GLU A 319 0.37 -16.98 9.96
N PRO A 320 1.23 -16.46 9.04
CA PRO A 320 0.84 -16.33 7.64
C PRO A 320 0.58 -17.68 6.98
N ALA A 321 1.33 -18.73 7.30
CA ALA A 321 1.06 -20.06 6.78
C ALA A 321 -0.35 -20.55 7.17
N ALA A 322 -0.76 -20.35 8.42
CA ALA A 322 -2.09 -20.72 8.89
C ALA A 322 -3.19 -19.91 8.21
N VAL A 323 -3.04 -18.57 8.09
CA VAL A 323 -4.02 -17.69 7.46
C VAL A 323 -4.20 -17.99 5.97
N TYR A 324 -3.11 -18.26 5.26
CA TYR A 324 -3.15 -18.60 3.83
C TYR A 324 -3.42 -20.08 3.55
N GLY A 325 -3.60 -20.91 4.59
CA GLY A 325 -3.93 -22.32 4.46
C GLY A 325 -2.77 -23.18 3.94
N LEU A 326 -1.52 -22.77 4.19
CA LEU A 326 -0.33 -23.56 3.87
C LEU A 326 -0.10 -24.60 4.96
N THR A 327 -0.63 -25.80 4.77
CA THR A 327 -0.65 -26.85 5.80
C THR A 327 0.66 -27.61 5.93
N ASP A 328 1.51 -27.56 4.90
CA ASP A 328 2.75 -28.32 4.78
C ASP A 328 4.02 -27.57 5.21
N ARG A 329 3.88 -26.31 5.69
CA ARG A 329 5.01 -25.45 6.07
C ARG A 329 4.65 -24.46 7.18
N GLY A 330 5.59 -23.55 7.52
CA GLY A 330 5.40 -22.50 8.53
C GLY A 330 5.72 -22.93 9.96
N THR A 331 5.93 -24.23 10.21
CA THR A 331 6.35 -24.79 11.50
C THR A 331 7.34 -25.94 11.30
N ILE A 332 8.28 -26.09 12.23
CA ILE A 332 9.21 -27.23 12.24
C ILE A 332 8.48 -28.41 12.88
N THR A 333 7.93 -29.28 12.04
CA THR A 333 7.15 -30.45 12.45
C THR A 333 7.47 -31.61 11.50
N GLU A 334 7.54 -32.82 12.03
CA GLU A 334 7.78 -34.04 11.23
C GLU A 334 6.73 -34.16 10.11
N GLY A 335 7.18 -34.47 8.89
CA GLY A 335 6.33 -34.60 7.71
C GLY A 335 6.05 -33.33 6.96
N LYS A 336 6.48 -32.16 7.46
CA LYS A 336 6.38 -30.86 6.75
C LYS A 336 7.63 -30.56 5.90
N ALA A 337 7.50 -29.57 5.02
CA ALA A 337 8.61 -29.07 4.21
C ALA A 337 9.74 -28.55 5.12
N ALA A 338 10.97 -28.91 4.79
CA ALA A 338 12.15 -28.53 5.56
C ALA A 338 12.72 -27.19 5.08
N ASP A 339 11.88 -26.16 5.00
CA ASP A 339 12.29 -24.78 4.72
C ASP A 339 12.79 -24.17 6.05
N VAL A 340 14.10 -24.27 6.31
CA VAL A 340 14.70 -23.92 7.60
C VAL A 340 15.67 -22.76 7.41
N VAL A 341 15.53 -21.74 8.26
CA VAL A 341 16.48 -20.62 8.37
C VAL A 341 17.22 -20.73 9.70
N VAL A 342 18.56 -20.63 9.65
CA VAL A 342 19.42 -20.53 10.83
C VAL A 342 20.06 -19.16 10.84
N PHE A 343 19.92 -18.43 11.92
CA PHE A 343 20.47 -17.07 12.06
C PHE A 343 20.95 -16.82 13.49
N ASP A 344 21.85 -15.87 13.65
CA ASP A 344 22.30 -15.38 14.94
C ASP A 344 21.39 -14.22 15.38
N PRO A 345 20.62 -14.35 16.48
CA PRO A 345 19.71 -13.30 16.93
C PRO A 345 20.44 -12.08 17.52
N THR A 346 21.76 -12.14 17.70
CA THR A 346 22.57 -11.07 18.31
C THR A 346 23.22 -10.14 17.31
N THR A 347 23.18 -10.46 16.01
CA THR A 347 23.82 -9.68 14.92
C THR A 347 22.82 -8.96 14.02
#